data_f0a1766ffeaec95e6ab5bdeabb8fbb99
#
_entry.id   f0a1766ffeaec95e6ab5bdeabb8fbb99
#
_cell.length_a   1.000
_cell.length_b   1.000
_cell.length_c   1.000
_cell.angle_alpha   90.00
_cell.angle_beta   90.00
_cell.angle_gamma   90.00
#
_symmetry.space_group_name_H-M   'P 1'
#
loop_
_entity.id
_entity.type
_entity.pdbx_description
1 polymer ?
#
loop_
_entity_poly.entity_id
_entity_poly.type
_entity_poly.pdbx_seq_one_letter_code
_entity_poly.pdbx_strand_id
1 'polypeptide(L)'
;MRITDVFIGEHPLWEEFCAKMIAYPTISTEFDNAIFQGVNRSSIQLLHNYYAGKYMDCEIDYFGTVIERNRNRSALEALLIAPEPVKIDFGDGFFYMAVLEKNPSEKENTEVFSSVNYRFRVTRHTDPISVQIPVESFHVYCQSTVPLTDCRLTIPFAAVQGYSDLVVVIAGEQWGFGMEITGNLVLDGINKVFTMGGNNITNDNDFYWNSFPALKPGKNLITLGSDGAPADPQVPMTLYYTPTFL
;
A
#
# COMPACT_ATOMS: atom_id res chain seq x y z
N MET A 1 -25.89 -6.10 3.78
CA MET A 1 -24.80 -7.09 3.80
C MET A 1 -24.49 -7.33 5.27
N ARG A 2 -24.57 -8.57 5.79
CA ARG A 2 -24.15 -8.84 7.17
C ARG A 2 -22.63 -8.92 7.14
N ILE A 3 -21.95 -8.13 7.97
CA ILE A 3 -20.53 -8.29 8.24
C ILE A 3 -20.43 -9.58 9.05
N THR A 4 -20.08 -10.69 8.38
CA THR A 4 -20.08 -12.00 9.03
C THR A 4 -18.78 -12.25 9.77
N ASP A 5 -17.64 -11.81 9.21
CA ASP A 5 -16.35 -12.03 9.84
C ASP A 5 -15.42 -10.85 9.49
N VAL A 6 -15.03 -10.09 10.49
CA VAL A 6 -14.01 -9.05 10.39
C VAL A 6 -12.69 -9.64 10.88
N PHE A 7 -11.65 -9.55 10.06
CA PHE A 7 -10.30 -9.96 10.43
C PHE A 7 -9.44 -8.74 10.75
N ILE A 8 -8.69 -8.82 11.82
CA ILE A 8 -7.67 -7.85 12.22
C ILE A 8 -6.32 -8.57 12.19
N GLY A 9 -5.53 -8.29 11.17
CA GLY A 9 -4.42 -9.14 10.79
C GLY A 9 -4.93 -10.50 10.30
N GLU A 10 -4.48 -11.56 10.95
CA GLU A 10 -4.94 -12.94 10.71
C GLU A 10 -6.00 -13.39 11.75
N HIS A 11 -6.41 -12.49 12.65
CA HIS A 11 -7.24 -12.79 13.82
C HIS A 11 -8.72 -12.50 13.53
N PRO A 12 -9.62 -13.49 13.52
CA PRO A 12 -11.04 -13.28 13.41
C PRO A 12 -11.60 -12.61 14.66
N LEU A 13 -12.29 -11.48 14.49
CA LEU A 13 -12.71 -10.62 15.61
C LEU A 13 -13.63 -11.33 16.61
N TRP A 14 -14.56 -12.15 16.10
CA TRP A 14 -15.48 -12.87 16.96
C TRP A 14 -14.86 -14.05 17.69
N GLU A 15 -14.10 -14.88 17.00
CA GLU A 15 -13.59 -16.13 17.56
C GLU A 15 -12.52 -15.89 18.62
N GLU A 16 -11.65 -14.90 18.41
CA GLU A 16 -10.54 -14.65 19.32
C GLU A 16 -10.83 -13.63 20.42
N PHE A 17 -11.63 -12.60 20.11
CA PHE A 17 -11.85 -11.50 21.06
C PHE A 17 -13.28 -11.43 21.59
N CYS A 18 -14.14 -12.36 21.18
CA CYS A 18 -15.57 -12.33 21.51
C CYS A 18 -16.17 -10.93 21.24
N ALA A 19 -15.78 -10.32 20.11
CA ALA A 19 -16.10 -8.96 19.75
C ALA A 19 -16.76 -8.89 18.38
N LYS A 20 -17.60 -7.88 18.16
CA LYS A 20 -18.28 -7.65 16.87
C LYS A 20 -18.24 -6.19 16.50
N MET A 21 -18.02 -5.92 15.22
CA MET A 21 -18.28 -4.62 14.64
C MET A 21 -19.79 -4.52 14.33
N ILE A 22 -20.47 -3.55 14.93
CA ILE A 22 -21.95 -3.47 14.86
C ILE A 22 -22.42 -3.01 13.50
N ALA A 23 -21.72 -2.07 12.90
CA ALA A 23 -22.03 -1.48 11.61
C ALA A 23 -20.79 -1.43 10.74
N TYR A 24 -21.00 -1.34 9.41
CA TYR A 24 -19.91 -1.04 8.50
C TYR A 24 -19.27 0.29 8.90
N PRO A 25 -17.93 0.38 8.95
CA PRO A 25 -17.27 1.59 9.43
C PRO A 25 -17.55 2.78 8.54
N THR A 26 -17.60 3.95 9.14
CA THR A 26 -17.65 5.20 8.39
C THR A 26 -16.25 5.55 7.89
N ILE A 27 -16.11 5.66 6.58
CA ILE A 27 -14.85 6.04 5.95
C ILE A 27 -14.96 7.47 5.43
N SER A 28 -14.10 8.36 5.92
CA SER A 28 -14.00 9.74 5.49
C SER A 28 -12.65 10.00 4.82
N THR A 29 -12.67 10.83 3.79
CA THR A 29 -11.44 11.29 3.11
C THR A 29 -11.22 12.75 3.50
N GLU A 30 -10.03 13.06 3.98
CA GLU A 30 -9.63 14.42 4.29
C GLU A 30 -8.68 14.97 3.22
N PHE A 31 -8.96 16.20 2.81
CA PHE A 31 -8.13 16.97 1.91
C PHE A 31 -7.63 18.21 2.64
N ASP A 32 -6.37 18.53 2.49
CA ASP A 32 -5.84 19.80 2.93
C ASP A 32 -5.86 20.77 1.74
N ASN A 33 -6.69 21.81 1.88
CA ASN A 33 -6.92 22.80 0.85
C ASN A 33 -6.52 24.17 1.36
N ALA A 34 -5.52 24.80 0.76
CA ALA A 34 -5.32 26.24 0.95
C ALA A 34 -6.05 27.01 -0.14
N ILE A 35 -7.00 27.83 0.30
CA ILE A 35 -7.87 28.62 -0.56
C ILE A 35 -7.59 30.10 -0.31
N PHE A 36 -7.41 30.88 -1.37
CA PHE A 36 -7.33 32.33 -1.31
C PHE A 36 -8.54 32.92 -2.01
N GLN A 37 -9.27 33.78 -1.30
CA GLN A 37 -10.31 34.61 -1.87
C GLN A 37 -10.00 36.08 -1.59
N GLY A 38 -9.60 36.81 -2.59
CA GLY A 38 -9.32 38.25 -2.45
C GLY A 38 -10.58 39.03 -2.13
N VAL A 39 -10.42 40.11 -1.35
CA VAL A 39 -11.53 41.07 -1.08
C VAL A 39 -12.04 41.59 -2.41
N ASN A 40 -13.36 41.54 -2.59
CA ASN A 40 -14.07 41.97 -3.82
C ASN A 40 -13.77 41.15 -5.09
N ARG A 41 -13.30 39.90 -5.00
CA ARG A 41 -13.20 38.98 -6.13
C ARG A 41 -14.23 37.86 -6.04
N SER A 42 -14.88 37.59 -7.16
CA SER A 42 -15.85 36.49 -7.28
C SER A 42 -15.18 35.11 -7.49
N SER A 43 -13.89 35.09 -7.77
CA SER A 43 -13.14 33.86 -8.02
C SER A 43 -12.38 33.41 -6.76
N ILE A 44 -12.47 32.11 -6.49
CA ILE A 44 -11.67 31.43 -5.47
C ILE A 44 -10.40 30.91 -6.17
N GLN A 45 -9.25 31.20 -5.62
CA GLN A 45 -8.00 30.66 -6.08
C GLN A 45 -7.56 29.53 -5.15
N LEU A 46 -7.45 28.31 -5.67
CA LEU A 46 -6.89 27.17 -4.96
C LEU A 46 -5.37 27.31 -4.99
N LEU A 47 -4.75 27.48 -3.83
CA LEU A 47 -3.29 27.59 -3.69
C LEU A 47 -2.63 26.21 -3.68
N HIS A 48 -3.19 25.29 -2.91
CA HIS A 48 -2.83 23.89 -2.96
C HIS A 48 -4.02 23.02 -2.56
N ASN A 49 -4.00 21.80 -3.04
CA ASN A 49 -4.90 20.74 -2.67
C ASN A 49 -4.11 19.44 -2.62
N TYR A 50 -4.00 18.82 -1.47
CA TYR A 50 -3.40 17.50 -1.38
C TYR A 50 -4.26 16.59 -0.48
N TYR A 51 -4.15 15.31 -0.75
CA TYR A 51 -4.80 14.27 0.01
C TYR A 51 -4.15 14.13 1.38
N ALA A 52 -4.89 14.45 2.44
CA ALA A 52 -4.39 14.40 3.81
C ALA A 52 -4.50 13.00 4.42
N GLY A 53 -5.44 12.18 3.96
CA GLY A 53 -5.60 10.81 4.40
C GLY A 53 -7.04 10.33 4.39
N LYS A 54 -7.21 9.04 4.67
CA LYS A 54 -8.51 8.44 4.98
C LYS A 54 -8.58 8.07 6.44
N TYR A 55 -9.73 8.28 7.01
CA TYR A 55 -10.03 7.88 8.37
C TYR A 55 -11.18 6.88 8.36
N MET A 56 -11.07 5.89 9.21
CA MET A 56 -12.09 4.88 9.44
C MET A 56 -12.50 4.94 10.90
N ASP A 57 -13.76 5.31 11.13
CA ASP A 57 -14.38 5.28 12.45
C ASP A 57 -15.22 4.01 12.55
N CYS A 58 -14.96 3.19 13.55
CA CYS A 58 -15.69 1.95 13.80
C CYS A 58 -16.03 1.78 15.27
N GLU A 59 -17.12 1.08 15.52
CA GLU A 59 -17.61 0.74 16.84
C GLU A 59 -17.52 -0.77 17.00
N ILE A 60 -16.84 -1.22 18.07
CA ILE A 60 -16.63 -2.63 18.37
C ILE A 60 -17.28 -2.93 19.73
N ASP A 61 -18.18 -3.91 19.73
CA ASP A 61 -18.80 -4.44 20.94
C ASP A 61 -18.08 -5.68 21.42
N TYR A 62 -17.72 -5.68 22.69
CA TYR A 62 -17.13 -6.81 23.40
C TYR A 62 -18.18 -7.49 24.27
N PHE A 63 -18.28 -8.81 24.19
CA PHE A 63 -19.26 -9.61 24.90
C PHE A 63 -18.62 -10.48 25.99
N GLY A 64 -19.43 -10.93 26.94
CA GLY A 64 -19.02 -11.76 28.08
C GLY A 64 -19.03 -11.03 29.41
N THR A 65 -18.42 -11.61 30.42
CA THR A 65 -18.24 -10.98 31.74
C THR A 65 -17.35 -9.75 31.66
N VAL A 66 -17.42 -8.87 32.63
CA VAL A 66 -16.57 -7.66 32.69
C VAL A 66 -15.08 -7.99 32.60
N ILE A 67 -14.66 -9.07 33.23
CA ILE A 67 -13.25 -9.51 33.21
C ILE A 67 -12.85 -9.98 31.82
N GLU A 68 -13.69 -10.78 31.16
CA GLU A 68 -13.43 -11.27 29.80
C GLU A 68 -13.41 -10.13 28.79
N ARG A 69 -14.37 -9.22 28.86
CA ARG A 69 -14.42 -8.04 27.98
C ARG A 69 -13.15 -7.18 28.10
N ASN A 70 -12.73 -6.89 29.32
CA ASN A 70 -11.51 -6.10 29.55
C ASN A 70 -10.25 -6.81 29.03
N ARG A 71 -10.15 -8.13 29.24
CA ARG A 71 -9.05 -8.94 28.71
C ARG A 71 -9.01 -8.96 27.20
N ASN A 72 -10.16 -9.22 26.57
CA ASN A 72 -10.28 -9.30 25.12
C ASN A 72 -10.04 -7.94 24.45
N ARG A 73 -10.56 -6.87 25.04
CA ARG A 73 -10.26 -5.49 24.62
C ARG A 73 -8.76 -5.20 24.69
N SER A 74 -8.12 -5.50 25.81
CA SER A 74 -6.66 -5.26 25.99
C SER A 74 -5.83 -6.08 24.98
N ALA A 75 -6.25 -7.31 24.67
CA ALA A 75 -5.58 -8.15 23.70
C ALA A 75 -5.72 -7.57 22.27
N LEU A 76 -6.90 -7.12 21.88
CA LEU A 76 -7.11 -6.47 20.59
C LEU A 76 -6.33 -5.15 20.49
N GLU A 77 -6.41 -4.29 21.51
CA GLU A 77 -5.68 -3.03 21.54
C GLU A 77 -4.16 -3.23 21.46
N ALA A 78 -3.61 -4.30 22.04
CA ALA A 78 -2.20 -4.65 21.93
C ALA A 78 -1.79 -4.96 20.47
N LEU A 79 -2.66 -5.59 19.67
CA LEU A 79 -2.41 -5.78 18.24
C LEU A 79 -2.49 -4.46 17.46
N LEU A 80 -3.44 -3.58 17.82
CA LEU A 80 -3.67 -2.31 17.13
C LEU A 80 -2.59 -1.25 17.40
N ILE A 81 -1.84 -1.37 18.51
CA ILE A 81 -0.73 -0.47 18.91
C ILE A 81 0.61 -0.93 18.30
N ALA A 82 0.60 -1.91 17.39
CA ALA A 82 1.80 -2.38 16.71
C ALA A 82 2.52 -1.24 15.96
N PRO A 83 3.87 -1.31 15.80
CA PRO A 83 4.65 -0.30 15.09
C PRO A 83 4.36 -0.27 13.59
N GLU A 84 3.77 -1.32 13.05
CA GLU A 84 3.39 -1.46 11.65
C GLU A 84 1.87 -1.37 11.47
N PRO A 85 1.39 -0.87 10.30
CA PRO A 85 -0.03 -0.86 10.00
C PRO A 85 -0.64 -2.26 10.06
N VAL A 86 -1.81 -2.38 10.67
CA VAL A 86 -2.54 -3.65 10.80
C VAL A 86 -3.54 -3.78 9.65
N LYS A 87 -3.61 -4.96 9.04
CA LYS A 87 -4.63 -5.26 8.02
C LYS A 87 -6.00 -5.42 8.68
N ILE A 88 -7.02 -4.71 8.18
CA ILE A 88 -8.43 -4.92 8.55
C ILE A 88 -9.18 -5.34 7.28
N ASP A 89 -9.81 -6.51 7.34
CA ASP A 89 -10.50 -7.13 6.21
C ASP A 89 -11.95 -7.41 6.58
N PHE A 90 -12.86 -6.88 5.76
CA PHE A 90 -14.32 -7.04 5.94
C PHE A 90 -14.92 -8.12 5.03
N GLY A 91 -14.10 -8.80 4.23
CA GLY A 91 -14.56 -9.83 3.28
C GLY A 91 -15.34 -9.27 2.09
N ASP A 92 -15.20 -7.98 1.77
CA ASP A 92 -15.91 -7.30 0.68
C ASP A 92 -15.06 -7.14 -0.60
N GLY A 93 -13.89 -7.79 -0.65
CA GLY A 93 -12.92 -7.69 -1.75
C GLY A 93 -11.95 -6.52 -1.60
N PHE A 94 -12.04 -5.78 -0.50
CA PHE A 94 -11.09 -4.75 -0.10
C PHE A 94 -10.54 -5.06 1.28
N PHE A 95 -9.31 -4.63 1.54
CA PHE A 95 -8.76 -4.57 2.89
C PHE A 95 -8.16 -3.19 3.16
N TYR A 96 -7.99 -2.89 4.43
CA TYR A 96 -7.45 -1.62 4.89
C TYR A 96 -6.18 -1.86 5.69
N MET A 97 -5.10 -1.16 5.33
CA MET A 97 -3.94 -1.04 6.20
C MET A 97 -4.20 0.13 7.16
N ALA A 98 -4.31 -0.18 8.44
CA ALA A 98 -4.83 0.71 9.46
C ALA A 98 -3.80 0.99 10.55
N VAL A 99 -3.70 2.25 10.95
CA VAL A 99 -2.93 2.70 12.12
C VAL A 99 -3.90 3.38 13.07
N LEU A 100 -3.89 2.97 14.33
CA LEU A 100 -4.72 3.60 15.36
C LEU A 100 -4.28 5.06 15.55
N GLU A 101 -5.20 6.00 15.30
CA GLU A 101 -4.89 7.43 15.33
C GLU A 101 -5.12 8.06 16.70
N LYS A 102 -6.14 7.60 17.41
CA LYS A 102 -6.52 8.13 18.71
C LYS A 102 -6.75 7.02 19.71
N ASN A 103 -6.56 7.35 20.97
CA ASN A 103 -6.91 6.42 22.05
C ASN A 103 -8.38 6.01 21.92
N PRO A 104 -8.69 4.71 22.01
CA PRO A 104 -10.05 4.21 21.98
C PRO A 104 -10.91 4.87 23.07
N SER A 105 -12.16 5.17 22.74
CA SER A 105 -13.11 5.77 23.69
C SER A 105 -14.27 4.83 23.97
N GLU A 106 -14.51 4.54 25.24
CA GLU A 106 -15.67 3.77 25.65
C GLU A 106 -16.94 4.60 25.40
N LYS A 107 -17.89 4.01 24.70
CA LYS A 107 -19.17 4.63 24.36
C LYS A 107 -20.27 4.16 25.31
N GLU A 108 -20.32 2.87 25.55
CA GLU A 108 -21.34 2.24 26.37
C GLU A 108 -20.76 1.05 27.14
N ASN A 109 -21.22 0.84 28.37
CA ASN A 109 -20.83 -0.29 29.19
C ASN A 109 -22.07 -0.79 29.95
N THR A 110 -22.59 -1.92 29.53
CA THR A 110 -23.77 -2.56 30.12
C THR A 110 -23.37 -3.86 30.86
N GLU A 111 -24.35 -4.54 31.42
CA GLU A 111 -24.10 -5.85 32.02
C GLU A 111 -23.70 -6.92 30.99
N VAL A 112 -24.12 -6.75 29.72
CA VAL A 112 -23.98 -7.79 28.67
C VAL A 112 -22.83 -7.49 27.72
N PHE A 113 -22.58 -6.22 27.38
CA PHE A 113 -21.55 -5.82 26.43
C PHE A 113 -20.93 -4.47 26.78
N SER A 114 -19.77 -4.17 26.21
CA SER A 114 -19.17 -2.84 26.20
C SER A 114 -18.84 -2.42 24.78
N SER A 115 -19.26 -1.20 24.40
CA SER A 115 -18.97 -0.60 23.09
C SER A 115 -17.78 0.33 23.18
N VAL A 116 -16.87 0.20 22.23
CA VAL A 116 -15.67 1.06 22.14
C VAL A 116 -15.56 1.63 20.72
N ASN A 117 -15.36 2.93 20.62
CA ASN A 117 -15.09 3.59 19.36
C ASN A 117 -13.59 3.62 19.08
N TYR A 118 -13.23 3.24 17.87
CA TYR A 118 -11.89 3.27 17.33
C TYR A 118 -11.82 4.20 16.13
N ARG A 119 -10.76 4.99 16.04
CA ARG A 119 -10.46 5.80 14.86
C ARG A 119 -9.09 5.44 14.32
N PHE A 120 -9.07 5.05 13.06
CA PHE A 120 -7.87 4.66 12.34
C PHE A 120 -7.58 5.61 11.20
N ARG A 121 -6.30 5.85 10.95
CA ARG A 121 -5.85 6.32 9.64
C ARG A 121 -5.64 5.11 8.76
N VAL A 122 -6.22 5.12 7.56
CA VAL A 122 -6.25 3.94 6.71
C VAL A 122 -5.84 4.22 5.26
N THR A 123 -5.31 3.19 4.61
CA THR A 123 -5.21 3.10 3.16
C THR A 123 -6.01 1.89 2.70
N ARG A 124 -6.75 2.04 1.59
CA ARG A 124 -7.63 1.00 1.06
C ARG A 124 -6.94 0.28 -0.10
N HIS A 125 -6.99 -1.03 -0.08
CA HIS A 125 -6.31 -1.91 -1.03
C HIS A 125 -7.23 -3.00 -1.54
N THR A 126 -6.88 -3.58 -2.69
CA THR A 126 -7.36 -4.89 -3.15
C THR A 126 -6.22 -5.90 -3.08
N ASP A 127 -6.49 -7.13 -3.45
CA ASP A 127 -5.45 -8.17 -3.54
C ASP A 127 -4.30 -7.73 -4.46
N PRO A 128 -3.07 -8.14 -4.14
CA PRO A 128 -1.90 -7.86 -4.95
C PRO A 128 -2.04 -8.40 -6.37
N ILE A 129 -1.52 -7.66 -7.33
CA ILE A 129 -1.51 -8.02 -8.76
C ILE A 129 -0.08 -8.36 -9.18
N SER A 130 0.08 -9.52 -9.83
CA SER A 130 1.31 -9.91 -10.49
C SER A 130 1.10 -9.94 -12.00
N VAL A 131 1.94 -9.19 -12.73
CA VAL A 131 1.88 -9.08 -14.20
C VAL A 131 3.17 -9.65 -14.78
N GLN A 132 3.04 -10.61 -15.70
CA GLN A 132 4.16 -11.06 -16.51
C GLN A 132 4.36 -10.11 -17.69
N ILE A 133 5.58 -9.62 -17.85
CA ILE A 133 5.97 -8.70 -18.91
C ILE A 133 6.81 -9.49 -19.93
N PRO A 134 6.23 -9.86 -21.08
CA PRO A 134 6.82 -10.81 -22.01
C PRO A 134 7.87 -10.20 -22.95
N VAL A 135 8.01 -8.87 -22.97
CA VAL A 135 8.85 -8.15 -23.95
C VAL A 135 9.56 -6.97 -23.31
N GLU A 136 10.59 -6.45 -23.95
CA GLU A 136 11.41 -5.31 -23.50
C GLU A 136 10.63 -4.00 -23.35
N SER A 137 9.48 -3.91 -23.98
CA SER A 137 8.60 -2.74 -23.89
C SER A 137 7.14 -3.18 -23.76
N PHE A 138 6.54 -2.92 -22.63
CA PHE A 138 5.19 -3.35 -22.30
C PHE A 138 4.40 -2.30 -21.53
N HIS A 139 3.10 -2.26 -21.78
CA HIS A 139 2.20 -1.37 -21.06
C HIS A 139 1.43 -2.12 -19.98
N VAL A 140 1.56 -1.65 -18.73
CA VAL A 140 0.77 -2.14 -17.60
C VAL A 140 -0.27 -1.11 -17.23
N TYR A 141 -1.51 -1.56 -16.99
CA TYR A 141 -2.59 -0.71 -16.50
C TYR A 141 -2.68 -0.81 -14.98
N CYS A 142 -2.31 0.25 -14.28
CA CYS A 142 -2.43 0.34 -12.83
C CYS A 142 -3.86 0.75 -12.44
N GLN A 143 -4.51 -0.09 -11.64
CA GLN A 143 -5.89 0.11 -11.18
C GLN A 143 -6.01 1.09 -10.00
N SER A 144 -4.90 1.49 -9.40
CA SER A 144 -4.90 2.43 -8.28
C SER A 144 -5.48 3.79 -8.64
N THR A 145 -5.98 4.50 -7.62
CA THR A 145 -6.44 5.88 -7.75
C THR A 145 -5.54 6.88 -7.01
N VAL A 146 -4.59 6.39 -6.19
CA VAL A 146 -3.56 7.24 -5.58
C VAL A 146 -2.53 7.71 -6.62
N PRO A 147 -1.89 8.87 -6.43
CA PRO A 147 -0.94 9.44 -7.41
C PRO A 147 0.22 8.51 -7.77
N LEU A 148 0.73 7.75 -6.80
CA LEU A 148 1.81 6.78 -6.97
C LEU A 148 1.50 5.51 -6.18
N THR A 149 1.73 4.36 -6.80
CA THR A 149 1.59 3.04 -6.18
C THR A 149 2.93 2.33 -6.25
N ASP A 150 3.53 2.08 -5.12
CA ASP A 150 4.80 1.35 -5.04
C ASP A 150 4.68 -0.01 -5.73
N CYS A 151 5.70 -0.37 -6.50
CA CYS A 151 5.74 -1.65 -7.21
C CYS A 151 7.10 -2.32 -7.08
N ARG A 152 7.14 -3.61 -7.36
CA ARG A 152 8.37 -4.39 -7.43
C ARG A 152 8.47 -5.02 -8.81
N LEU A 153 9.58 -4.73 -9.52
CA LEU A 153 9.93 -5.38 -10.77
C LEU A 153 11.05 -6.39 -10.52
N THR A 154 10.83 -7.63 -10.91
CA THR A 154 11.84 -8.69 -10.90
C THR A 154 12.24 -9.00 -12.32
N ILE A 155 13.54 -8.87 -12.63
CA ILE A 155 14.14 -9.14 -13.93
C ILE A 155 15.05 -10.36 -13.78
N PRO A 156 14.72 -11.52 -14.41
CA PRO A 156 15.54 -12.71 -14.33
C PRO A 156 16.92 -12.48 -14.96
N PHE A 157 17.96 -13.08 -14.39
CA PHE A 157 19.33 -12.96 -14.89
C PHE A 157 19.46 -13.32 -16.36
N ALA A 158 18.78 -14.37 -16.80
CA ALA A 158 18.80 -14.81 -18.19
C ALA A 158 18.31 -13.75 -19.21
N ALA A 159 17.50 -12.78 -18.76
CA ALA A 159 17.03 -11.66 -19.59
C ALA A 159 18.04 -10.50 -19.67
N VAL A 160 19.05 -10.46 -18.80
CA VAL A 160 19.96 -9.32 -18.65
C VAL A 160 21.44 -9.71 -18.63
N GLN A 161 21.76 -10.99 -18.76
CA GLN A 161 23.14 -11.46 -18.81
C GLN A 161 23.88 -10.90 -20.05
N GLY A 162 25.11 -10.46 -19.85
CA GLY A 162 25.94 -9.90 -20.92
C GLY A 162 25.66 -8.45 -21.26
N TYR A 163 24.71 -7.82 -20.58
CA TYR A 163 24.53 -6.36 -20.65
C TYR A 163 25.40 -5.66 -19.60
N SER A 164 26.16 -4.66 -20.06
CA SER A 164 26.79 -3.66 -19.26
C SER A 164 25.97 -2.38 -19.25
N ASP A 165 25.63 -1.52 -19.10
CA ASP A 165 24.82 -0.30 -19.27
C ASP A 165 23.32 -0.57 -19.46
N LEU A 166 22.78 -1.47 -18.63
CA LEU A 166 21.37 -1.78 -18.62
C LEU A 166 20.56 -0.58 -18.12
N VAL A 167 19.44 -0.31 -18.79
CA VAL A 167 18.49 0.75 -18.41
C VAL A 167 17.10 0.15 -18.27
N VAL A 168 16.47 0.43 -17.12
CA VAL A 168 15.07 0.10 -16.85
C VAL A 168 14.28 1.38 -16.73
N VAL A 169 13.12 1.46 -17.37
CA VAL A 169 12.19 2.60 -17.25
C VAL A 169 10.85 2.08 -16.77
N ILE A 170 10.28 2.72 -15.75
CA ILE A 170 8.92 2.45 -15.25
C ILE A 170 8.20 3.79 -15.09
N ALA A 171 7.06 3.94 -15.76
CA ALA A 171 6.21 5.15 -15.65
C ALA A 171 6.93 6.49 -15.94
N GLY A 172 8.04 6.43 -16.70
CA GLY A 172 8.87 7.58 -17.06
C GLY A 172 10.06 7.85 -16.13
N GLU A 173 10.20 7.13 -15.03
CA GLU A 173 11.39 7.15 -14.17
C GLU A 173 12.41 6.11 -14.67
N GLN A 174 13.70 6.36 -14.46
CA GLN A 174 14.78 5.57 -15.03
C GLN A 174 15.75 5.07 -13.96
N TRP A 175 16.20 3.83 -14.13
CA TRP A 175 17.25 3.17 -13.35
C TRP A 175 18.32 2.64 -14.31
N GLY A 176 19.56 3.07 -14.10
CA GLY A 176 20.73 2.71 -14.93
C GLY A 176 21.74 1.86 -14.15
N PHE A 177 22.26 0.83 -14.78
CA PHE A 177 23.24 -0.09 -14.22
C PHE A 177 24.51 -0.07 -15.06
N GLY A 178 25.54 0.68 -14.62
CA GLY A 178 26.87 0.74 -15.21
C GLY A 178 27.78 -0.41 -14.80
N MET A 179 27.22 -1.42 -14.11
CA MET A 179 27.95 -2.58 -13.62
C MET A 179 27.56 -3.86 -14.38
N GLU A 180 28.40 -4.88 -14.32
CA GLU A 180 28.08 -6.21 -14.85
C GLU A 180 26.95 -6.84 -14.03
N ILE A 181 25.92 -7.35 -14.70
CA ILE A 181 24.78 -8.01 -14.08
C ILE A 181 25.15 -9.47 -13.76
N THR A 182 25.20 -9.81 -12.47
CA THR A 182 25.65 -11.11 -11.97
C THR A 182 24.53 -11.98 -11.38
N GLY A 183 23.27 -11.56 -11.50
CA GLY A 183 22.13 -12.32 -10.98
C GLY A 183 20.80 -11.64 -11.29
N ASN A 184 19.73 -12.18 -10.74
CA ASN A 184 18.40 -11.56 -10.87
C ASN A 184 18.41 -10.14 -10.30
N LEU A 185 17.87 -9.20 -11.06
CA LEU A 185 17.65 -7.83 -10.58
C LEU A 185 16.27 -7.70 -9.97
N VAL A 186 16.19 -7.07 -8.80
CA VAL A 186 14.92 -6.72 -8.15
C VAL A 186 14.93 -5.22 -7.84
N LEU A 187 14.03 -4.50 -8.49
CA LEU A 187 13.73 -3.11 -8.20
C LEU A 187 12.50 -3.09 -7.28
N ASP A 188 12.71 -2.98 -5.97
CA ASP A 188 11.66 -3.08 -4.97
C ASP A 188 11.30 -1.73 -4.36
N GLY A 189 10.25 -1.11 -4.92
CA GLY A 189 9.68 0.12 -4.39
C GLY A 189 8.86 -0.10 -3.12
N ILE A 190 8.39 -1.32 -2.88
CA ILE A 190 7.58 -1.66 -1.70
C ILE A 190 8.48 -1.67 -0.45
N ASN A 191 9.60 -2.40 -0.52
CA ASN A 191 10.54 -2.52 0.60
C ASN A 191 11.67 -1.47 0.57
N LYS A 192 11.66 -0.56 -0.44
CA LYS A 192 12.66 0.50 -0.60
C LYS A 192 14.10 -0.05 -0.68
N VAL A 193 14.29 -1.07 -1.50
CA VAL A 193 15.58 -1.74 -1.70
C VAL A 193 15.76 -2.19 -3.14
N PHE A 194 17.01 -2.17 -3.63
CA PHE A 194 17.41 -2.73 -4.90
C PHE A 194 18.38 -3.86 -4.67
N THR A 195 18.18 -5.00 -5.35
CA THR A 195 19.06 -6.15 -5.19
C THR A 195 19.48 -6.76 -6.51
N MET A 196 20.70 -7.30 -6.57
CA MET A 196 21.24 -8.08 -7.68
C MET A 196 21.83 -9.38 -7.14
N GLY A 197 21.35 -10.52 -7.65
CA GLY A 197 21.74 -11.83 -7.15
C GLY A 197 21.50 -12.02 -5.64
N GLY A 198 20.54 -11.30 -5.07
CA GLY A 198 20.24 -11.30 -3.64
C GLY A 198 21.06 -10.31 -2.79
N ASN A 199 22.06 -9.66 -3.37
CA ASN A 199 22.86 -8.63 -2.67
C ASN A 199 22.20 -7.26 -2.83
N ASN A 200 22.21 -6.46 -1.75
CA ASN A 200 21.70 -5.08 -1.79
C ASN A 200 22.67 -4.18 -2.54
N ILE A 201 22.18 -3.52 -3.60
CA ILE A 201 22.95 -2.58 -4.45
C ILE A 201 22.43 -1.15 -4.35
N THR A 202 21.54 -0.84 -3.41
CA THR A 202 20.88 0.49 -3.30
C THR A 202 21.89 1.65 -3.23
N ASN A 203 23.06 1.42 -2.64
CA ASN A 203 24.12 2.42 -2.47
C ASN A 203 25.36 2.14 -3.33
N ASP A 204 25.24 1.34 -4.39
CA ASP A 204 26.32 1.06 -5.29
C ASP A 204 26.63 2.27 -6.18
N ASN A 205 27.90 2.58 -6.41
CA ASN A 205 28.32 3.76 -7.17
C ASN A 205 28.05 3.65 -8.67
N ASP A 206 27.93 2.42 -9.18
CA ASP A 206 27.66 2.13 -10.59
C ASP A 206 26.16 1.87 -10.85
N PHE A 207 25.31 2.15 -9.83
CA PHE A 207 23.86 2.10 -9.93
C PHE A 207 23.27 3.52 -9.83
N TYR A 208 22.57 3.94 -10.88
CA TYR A 208 22.01 5.29 -11.00
C TYR A 208 20.50 5.27 -10.85
N TRP A 209 19.98 5.97 -9.86
CA TRP A 209 18.56 6.07 -9.60
C TRP A 209 18.17 7.37 -8.89
N ASN A 210 16.91 7.82 -9.07
CA ASN A 210 16.39 9.04 -8.44
C ASN A 210 15.22 8.76 -7.49
N SER A 211 14.47 7.68 -7.71
CA SER A 211 13.28 7.34 -6.96
C SER A 211 13.10 5.83 -6.86
N PHE A 212 12.33 5.38 -5.91
CA PHE A 212 11.89 3.97 -5.87
C PHE A 212 10.79 3.72 -6.89
N PRO A 213 10.72 2.49 -7.48
CA PRO A 213 9.76 2.18 -8.52
C PRO A 213 8.32 2.30 -8.04
N ALA A 214 7.53 3.06 -8.81
CA ALA A 214 6.12 3.25 -8.57
C ALA A 214 5.35 3.40 -9.89
N LEU A 215 4.08 3.02 -9.88
CA LEU A 215 3.14 3.17 -10.98
C LEU A 215 2.25 4.39 -10.76
N LYS A 216 1.91 5.07 -11.85
CA LYS A 216 0.87 6.10 -11.88
C LYS A 216 -0.49 5.45 -12.19
N PRO A 217 -1.62 6.05 -11.80
CA PRO A 217 -2.94 5.58 -12.22
C PRO A 217 -3.04 5.44 -13.73
N GLY A 218 -3.65 4.36 -14.19
CA GLY A 218 -3.86 4.11 -15.61
C GLY A 218 -2.65 3.45 -16.30
N LYS A 219 -2.36 3.88 -17.52
CA LYS A 219 -1.41 3.21 -18.42
C LYS A 219 0.04 3.61 -18.11
N ASN A 220 0.89 2.64 -17.79
CA ASN A 220 2.31 2.81 -17.51
C ASN A 220 3.14 2.03 -18.53
N LEU A 221 4.14 2.67 -19.10
CA LEU A 221 5.13 2.03 -19.96
C LEU A 221 6.27 1.50 -19.09
N ILE A 222 6.64 0.25 -19.31
CA ILE A 222 7.82 -0.39 -18.72
C ILE A 222 8.73 -0.80 -19.87
N THR A 223 10.00 -0.38 -19.81
CA THR A 223 11.00 -0.75 -20.83
C THR A 223 12.26 -1.27 -20.16
N LEU A 224 12.87 -2.24 -20.83
CA LEU A 224 14.17 -2.79 -20.53
C LEU A 224 15.06 -2.64 -21.77
N GLY A 225 16.23 -2.05 -21.62
CA GLY A 225 17.17 -1.84 -22.72
C GLY A 225 18.60 -1.73 -22.22
N SER A 226 19.55 -1.70 -23.14
CA SER A 226 20.90 -1.25 -22.89
C SER A 226 21.17 -0.01 -23.76
N ASP A 227 22.21 0.76 -23.51
CA ASP A 227 22.48 2.05 -24.15
C ASP A 227 22.23 2.05 -25.68
N GLY A 228 20.97 2.36 -26.06
CA GLY A 228 20.48 2.41 -27.44
C GLY A 228 20.05 1.08 -28.08
N ALA A 229 20.08 -0.04 -27.40
CA ALA A 229 19.57 -1.33 -27.90
C ALA A 229 18.57 -1.96 -26.92
N PRO A 230 17.47 -2.57 -27.41
CA PRO A 230 16.58 -3.35 -26.55
C PRO A 230 17.33 -4.58 -26.03
N ALA A 231 17.07 -4.97 -24.77
CA ALA A 231 17.51 -6.27 -24.25
C ALA A 231 16.81 -7.41 -25.01
N ASP A 232 17.41 -8.60 -25.07
CA ASP A 232 16.74 -9.76 -25.67
C ASP A 232 15.59 -10.22 -24.77
N PRO A 233 14.33 -10.14 -25.22
CA PRO A 233 13.14 -10.28 -24.34
C PRO A 233 12.69 -11.71 -24.13
N GLN A 234 13.56 -12.71 -24.29
CA GLN A 234 13.14 -14.11 -24.27
C GLN A 234 12.72 -14.62 -22.87
N VAL A 235 12.98 -13.85 -21.82
CA VAL A 235 12.62 -14.23 -20.45
C VAL A 235 11.67 -13.20 -19.86
N PRO A 236 10.45 -13.59 -19.47
CA PRO A 236 9.46 -12.64 -18.95
C PRO A 236 9.88 -12.05 -17.61
N MET A 237 9.84 -10.74 -17.50
CA MET A 237 9.95 -10.02 -16.24
C MET A 237 8.64 -10.13 -15.46
N THR A 238 8.70 -9.97 -14.13
CA THR A 238 7.50 -9.99 -13.28
C THR A 238 7.36 -8.65 -12.55
N LEU A 239 6.25 -7.99 -12.77
CA LEU A 239 5.85 -6.80 -12.02
C LEU A 239 4.81 -7.18 -10.97
N TYR A 240 5.02 -6.71 -9.75
CA TYR A 240 4.12 -6.90 -8.63
C TYR A 240 3.75 -5.55 -7.99
N TYR A 241 2.47 -5.32 -7.72
CA TYR A 241 1.98 -4.15 -7.00
C TYR A 241 0.65 -4.43 -6.31
N THR A 242 0.34 -3.65 -5.28
CA THR A 242 -0.95 -3.72 -4.59
C THR A 242 -1.76 -2.49 -4.94
N PRO A 243 -2.89 -2.64 -5.66
CA PRO A 243 -3.75 -1.51 -5.99
C PRO A 243 -4.20 -0.77 -4.73
N THR A 244 -4.05 0.56 -4.73
CA THR A 244 -4.38 1.44 -3.62
C THR A 244 -5.38 2.49 -4.06
N PHE A 245 -6.42 2.74 -3.24
CA PHE A 245 -7.55 3.58 -3.61
C PHE A 245 -7.73 4.74 -2.63
N LEU A 246 -8.00 5.92 -3.22
CA LEU A 246 -8.46 7.11 -2.49
C LEU A 246 -9.89 6.93 -1.96
#